data_5ef5e6335c35b4093476736ed27dc149
#
_entry.id   5ef5e6335c35b4093476736ed27dc149
#
_cell.length_a   1.000
_cell.length_b   1.000
_cell.length_c   1.000
_cell.angle_alpha   90.00
_cell.angle_beta   90.00
_cell.angle_gamma   90.00
#
_symmetry.space_group_name_H-M   'P 1'
#
loop_
_entity.id
_entity.type
_entity.pdbx_description
1 polymer ?
#
loop_
_entity_poly.entity_id
_entity_poly.type
_entity_poly.pdbx_seq_one_letter_code
_entity_poly.pdbx_strand_id
1 'polypeptide(L)'
;MVKLVPIGSVKGNSRNPRFIRDEKFKKLVASLVEFPEMAHLRPLVVDETMTVLGGNMRLKAMQELKWKEVPIVVAEGLTDAQKDEFVIKDNVGFGEWDWENLANEWDAEELTRWGLDIPGFDAELPNDEPEEQDANSLIVEADVITLEDLFDELKGRGFNVSMK
;
A
#
# COMPACT_ATOMS: atom_id res chain seq x y z
N MET A 1 -9.16 -1.82 -26.41
CA MET A 1 -9.07 -3.29 -26.28
C MET A 1 -7.92 -3.62 -25.35
N VAL A 2 -8.11 -4.54 -24.39
CA VAL A 2 -7.02 -4.97 -23.46
C VAL A 2 -6.06 -5.88 -24.22
N LYS A 3 -4.76 -5.65 -24.03
CA LYS A 3 -3.67 -6.44 -24.61
C LYS A 3 -2.76 -6.92 -23.49
N LEU A 4 -2.21 -8.14 -23.60
CA LEU A 4 -1.13 -8.62 -22.76
C LEU A 4 0.21 -8.27 -23.42
N VAL A 5 1.12 -7.69 -22.65
CA VAL A 5 2.45 -7.32 -23.14
C VAL A 5 3.52 -7.69 -22.10
N PRO A 6 4.77 -7.95 -22.53
CA PRO A 6 5.86 -8.16 -21.58
C PRO A 6 6.02 -6.97 -20.64
N ILE A 7 6.11 -7.23 -19.33
CA ILE A 7 6.21 -6.16 -18.31
C ILE A 7 7.40 -5.23 -18.55
N GLY A 8 8.51 -5.76 -19.07
CA GLY A 8 9.71 -5.00 -19.41
C GLY A 8 9.52 -3.98 -20.54
N SER A 9 8.43 -4.09 -21.34
CA SER A 9 8.11 -3.12 -22.38
C SER A 9 7.36 -1.90 -21.83
N VAL A 10 6.82 -1.98 -20.62
CA VAL A 10 6.03 -0.92 -20.01
C VAL A 10 6.91 -0.04 -19.12
N LYS A 11 6.81 1.27 -19.30
CA LYS A 11 7.61 2.26 -18.57
C LYS A 11 6.76 2.93 -17.50
N GLY A 12 7.27 2.98 -16.26
CA GLY A 12 6.67 3.77 -15.21
C GLY A 12 6.72 5.28 -15.53
N ASN A 13 5.71 6.02 -15.14
CA ASN A 13 5.66 7.46 -15.30
C ASN A 13 6.28 8.16 -14.09
N SER A 14 7.47 8.73 -14.28
CA SER A 14 8.18 9.48 -13.23
C SER A 14 7.51 10.83 -12.89
N ARG A 15 6.65 11.35 -13.76
CA ARG A 15 5.90 12.61 -13.55
C ARG A 15 4.59 12.38 -12.77
N ASN A 16 4.22 11.12 -12.49
CA ASN A 16 3.02 10.83 -11.69
C ASN A 16 3.22 11.30 -10.24
N PRO A 17 2.45 12.29 -9.75
CA PRO A 17 2.62 12.85 -8.41
C PRO A 17 2.11 11.92 -7.31
N ARG A 18 1.37 10.86 -7.66
CA ARG A 18 0.82 9.93 -6.67
C ARG A 18 1.88 8.95 -6.19
N PHE A 19 2.04 8.88 -4.89
CA PHE A 19 2.81 7.85 -4.21
C PHE A 19 1.90 7.05 -3.26
N ILE A 20 2.34 5.88 -2.89
CA ILE A 20 1.67 5.02 -1.91
C ILE A 20 2.67 4.72 -0.79
N ARG A 21 2.21 4.73 0.46
CA ARG A 21 3.02 4.36 1.61
C ARG A 21 3.23 2.85 1.64
N ASP A 22 4.30 2.40 2.27
CA ASP A 22 4.75 0.99 2.25
C ASP A 22 3.66 0.01 2.70
N GLU A 23 2.93 0.32 3.76
CA GLU A 23 1.81 -0.53 4.22
C GLU A 23 0.69 -0.67 3.18
N LYS A 24 0.25 0.45 2.57
CA LYS A 24 -0.76 0.39 1.50
C LYS A 24 -0.21 -0.28 0.24
N PHE A 25 1.09 -0.20 0.02
CA PHE A 25 1.73 -0.89 -1.08
C PHE A 25 1.75 -2.40 -0.84
N LYS A 26 2.07 -2.85 0.38
CA LYS A 26 1.97 -4.27 0.77
C LYS A 26 0.55 -4.81 0.56
N LYS A 27 -0.49 -4.07 0.99
CA LYS A 27 -1.89 -4.44 0.73
C LYS A 27 -2.21 -4.55 -0.77
N LEU A 28 -1.68 -3.64 -1.60
CA LEU A 28 -1.85 -3.71 -3.05
C LEU A 28 -1.17 -4.95 -3.64
N VAL A 29 0.04 -5.29 -3.19
CA VAL A 29 0.74 -6.51 -3.58
C VAL A 29 -0.06 -7.75 -3.18
N ALA A 30 -0.53 -7.81 -1.94
CA ALA A 30 -1.35 -8.91 -1.43
C ALA A 30 -2.64 -9.08 -2.25
N SER A 31 -3.33 -7.98 -2.56
CA SER A 31 -4.57 -8.04 -3.36
C SER A 31 -4.35 -8.58 -4.77
N LEU A 32 -3.20 -8.33 -5.39
CA LEU A 32 -2.85 -8.90 -6.69
C LEU A 32 -2.50 -10.40 -6.62
N VAL A 33 -2.05 -10.88 -5.46
CA VAL A 33 -1.84 -12.32 -5.20
C VAL A 33 -3.16 -13.01 -4.96
N GLU A 34 -4.04 -12.42 -4.13
CA GLU A 34 -5.35 -12.99 -3.79
C GLU A 34 -6.33 -12.97 -4.96
N PHE A 35 -6.31 -11.90 -5.75
CA PHE A 35 -7.23 -11.71 -6.88
C PHE A 35 -6.51 -11.21 -8.15
N PRO A 36 -5.69 -12.04 -8.80
CA PRO A 36 -4.90 -11.63 -9.97
C PRO A 36 -5.77 -11.23 -11.17
N GLU A 37 -7.00 -11.74 -11.30
CA GLU A 37 -7.93 -11.37 -12.35
C GLU A 37 -8.31 -9.88 -12.30
N MET A 38 -8.21 -9.25 -11.13
CA MET A 38 -8.43 -7.81 -10.96
C MET A 38 -7.53 -6.98 -11.88
N ALA A 39 -6.32 -7.46 -12.18
CA ALA A 39 -5.42 -6.78 -13.12
C ALA A 39 -6.00 -6.71 -14.54
N HIS A 40 -6.74 -7.74 -14.97
CA HIS A 40 -7.42 -7.76 -16.27
C HIS A 40 -8.68 -6.89 -16.29
N LEU A 41 -9.39 -6.80 -15.17
CA LEU A 41 -10.56 -5.95 -15.01
C LEU A 41 -10.18 -4.46 -14.90
N ARG A 42 -8.99 -4.17 -14.35
CA ARG A 42 -8.42 -2.83 -14.25
C ARG A 42 -7.01 -2.80 -14.86
N PRO A 43 -6.87 -2.90 -16.19
CA PRO A 43 -5.58 -2.91 -16.86
C PRO A 43 -4.80 -1.61 -16.64
N LEU A 44 -3.51 -1.64 -16.90
CA LEU A 44 -2.69 -0.44 -16.95
C LEU A 44 -3.10 0.38 -18.16
N VAL A 45 -3.22 1.68 -18.01
CA VAL A 45 -3.41 2.61 -19.13
C VAL A 45 -2.06 3.18 -19.51
N VAL A 46 -1.65 2.99 -20.76
CA VAL A 46 -0.37 3.48 -21.29
C VAL A 46 -0.60 4.37 -22.51
N ASP A 47 0.35 5.24 -22.79
CA ASP A 47 0.38 5.99 -24.05
C ASP A 47 1.04 5.16 -25.18
N GLU A 48 1.15 5.74 -26.38
CA GLU A 48 1.75 5.11 -27.54
C GLU A 48 3.25 4.79 -27.36
N THR A 49 3.93 5.42 -26.39
CA THR A 49 5.33 5.16 -26.03
C THR A 49 5.48 4.09 -24.95
N MET A 50 4.36 3.44 -24.55
CA MET A 50 4.27 2.47 -23.45
C MET A 50 4.57 3.08 -22.08
N THR A 51 4.38 4.39 -21.90
CA THR A 51 4.49 5.06 -20.61
C THR A 51 3.15 5.03 -19.89
N VAL A 52 3.16 4.62 -18.62
CA VAL A 52 1.93 4.48 -17.81
C VAL A 52 1.31 5.85 -17.53
N LEU A 53 0.05 6.01 -17.91
CA LEU A 53 -0.80 7.12 -17.53
C LEU A 53 -1.64 6.78 -16.29
N GLY A 54 -2.17 5.53 -16.21
CA GLY A 54 -2.96 5.04 -15.09
C GLY A 54 -2.48 3.67 -14.58
N GLY A 55 -2.39 3.50 -13.24
CA GLY A 55 -1.97 2.25 -12.62
C GLY A 55 -0.47 2.13 -12.32
N ASN A 56 0.25 3.23 -12.16
CA ASN A 56 1.71 3.24 -11.91
C ASN A 56 2.12 2.39 -10.69
N MET A 57 1.33 2.42 -9.60
CA MET A 57 1.59 1.60 -8.41
C MET A 57 1.30 0.12 -8.66
N ARG A 58 0.27 -0.20 -9.48
CA ARG A 58 0.00 -1.59 -9.90
C ARG A 58 1.14 -2.14 -10.74
N LEU A 59 1.72 -1.35 -11.65
CA LEU A 59 2.92 -1.77 -12.39
C LEU A 59 4.06 -2.12 -11.43
N LYS A 60 4.33 -1.30 -10.41
CA LYS A 60 5.38 -1.58 -9.41
C LYS A 60 5.09 -2.86 -8.64
N ALA A 61 3.84 -3.07 -8.20
CA ALA A 61 3.45 -4.28 -7.49
C ALA A 61 3.60 -5.54 -8.37
N MET A 62 3.20 -5.48 -9.64
CA MET A 62 3.39 -6.57 -10.59
C MET A 62 4.89 -6.85 -10.87
N GLN A 63 5.74 -5.81 -10.88
CA GLN A 63 7.19 -5.96 -10.99
C GLN A 63 7.78 -6.66 -9.76
N GLU A 64 7.34 -6.31 -8.56
CA GLU A 64 7.75 -6.97 -7.31
C GLU A 64 7.34 -8.43 -7.29
N LEU A 65 6.13 -8.74 -7.75
CA LEU A 65 5.62 -10.11 -7.93
C LEU A 65 6.26 -10.86 -9.12
N LYS A 66 7.19 -10.22 -9.84
CA LYS A 66 7.91 -10.81 -10.98
C LYS A 66 7.00 -11.34 -12.09
N TRP A 67 5.90 -10.64 -12.32
CA TRP A 67 5.04 -10.96 -13.45
C TRP A 67 5.82 -10.83 -14.77
N LYS A 68 5.54 -11.71 -15.71
CA LYS A 68 6.20 -11.68 -17.02
C LYS A 68 5.45 -10.79 -18.01
N GLU A 69 4.13 -10.81 -17.93
CA GLU A 69 3.22 -10.06 -18.80
C GLU A 69 2.20 -9.29 -17.96
N VAL A 70 1.76 -8.16 -18.49
CA VAL A 70 0.76 -7.30 -17.85
C VAL A 70 -0.33 -6.88 -18.83
N PRO A 71 -1.58 -6.79 -18.38
CA PRO A 71 -2.68 -6.31 -19.20
C PRO A 71 -2.62 -4.78 -19.32
N ILE A 72 -2.71 -4.29 -20.54
CA ILE A 72 -2.71 -2.85 -20.86
C ILE A 72 -3.86 -2.44 -21.74
N VAL A 73 -4.21 -1.16 -21.67
CA VAL A 73 -4.99 -0.42 -22.69
C VAL A 73 -4.11 0.73 -23.17
N VAL A 74 -3.98 0.87 -24.47
CA VAL A 74 -3.26 2.00 -25.08
C VAL A 74 -4.24 3.15 -25.28
N ALA A 75 -3.91 4.31 -24.70
CA ALA A 75 -4.60 5.57 -24.91
C ALA A 75 -3.97 6.25 -26.12
N GLU A 76 -4.62 6.11 -27.28
CA GLU A 76 -4.13 6.64 -28.54
C GLU A 76 -4.73 8.03 -28.83
N GLY A 77 -3.94 8.89 -29.49
CA GLY A 77 -4.41 10.19 -29.99
C GLY A 77 -4.60 11.27 -28.92
N LEU A 78 -4.09 11.09 -27.70
CA LEU A 78 -4.12 12.11 -26.66
C LEU A 78 -2.99 13.12 -26.84
N THR A 79 -3.30 14.41 -26.71
CA THR A 79 -2.28 15.45 -26.56
C THR A 79 -1.56 15.33 -25.22
N ASP A 80 -0.37 15.92 -25.08
CA ASP A 80 0.38 15.89 -23.81
C ASP A 80 -0.42 16.51 -22.67
N ALA A 81 -1.16 17.59 -22.93
CA ALA A 81 -2.05 18.20 -21.94
C ALA A 81 -3.15 17.24 -21.49
N GLN A 82 -3.73 16.46 -22.39
CA GLN A 82 -4.75 15.46 -22.06
C GLN A 82 -4.16 14.28 -21.29
N LYS A 83 -2.91 13.89 -21.58
CA LYS A 83 -2.20 12.86 -20.82
C LYS A 83 -1.95 13.33 -19.38
N ASP A 84 -1.49 14.56 -19.19
CA ASP A 84 -1.29 15.15 -17.87
C ASP A 84 -2.62 15.28 -17.10
N GLU A 85 -3.67 15.74 -17.77
CA GLU A 85 -5.03 15.81 -17.20
C GLU A 85 -5.54 14.42 -16.79
N PHE A 86 -5.31 13.39 -17.60
CA PHE A 86 -5.69 12.02 -17.29
C PHE A 86 -5.00 11.51 -16.02
N VAL A 87 -3.67 11.72 -15.90
CA VAL A 87 -2.90 11.31 -14.72
C VAL A 87 -3.49 11.90 -13.43
N ILE A 88 -3.94 13.15 -13.46
CA ILE A 88 -4.56 13.77 -12.28
C ILE A 88 -5.97 13.21 -12.05
N LYS A 89 -6.82 13.21 -13.08
CA LYS A 89 -8.22 12.76 -12.96
C LYS A 89 -8.37 11.28 -12.56
N ASP A 90 -7.48 10.40 -13.03
CA ASP A 90 -7.46 8.98 -12.63
C ASP A 90 -7.16 8.79 -11.13
N ASN A 91 -6.57 9.81 -10.50
CA ASN A 91 -6.20 9.78 -9.08
C ASN A 91 -7.12 10.60 -8.18
N VAL A 92 -8.05 11.37 -8.73
CA VAL A 92 -9.06 12.11 -7.96
C VAL A 92 -10.23 11.17 -7.65
N GLY A 93 -10.48 10.95 -6.36
CA GLY A 93 -11.65 10.20 -5.90
C GLY A 93 -12.92 11.05 -6.04
N PHE A 94 -13.81 10.68 -6.95
CA PHE A 94 -15.14 11.28 -7.07
C PHE A 94 -16.15 10.36 -6.42
N GLY A 95 -16.55 10.65 -5.20
CA GLY A 95 -17.55 9.89 -4.48
C GLY A 95 -17.20 9.72 -3.02
N GLU A 96 -18.21 9.43 -2.25
CA GLU A 96 -18.13 9.14 -0.83
C GLU A 96 -18.65 7.73 -0.59
N TRP A 97 -18.21 7.13 0.51
CA TRP A 97 -18.70 5.83 0.93
C TRP A 97 -19.97 6.01 1.75
N ASP A 98 -20.99 5.23 1.45
CA ASP A 98 -22.15 5.06 2.31
C ASP A 98 -21.76 4.13 3.47
N TRP A 99 -21.29 4.74 4.55
CA TRP A 99 -20.78 4.01 5.73
C TRP A 99 -21.87 3.21 6.44
N GLU A 100 -23.14 3.66 6.38
CA GLU A 100 -24.27 2.95 6.97
C GLU A 100 -24.54 1.66 6.18
N ASN A 101 -24.55 1.73 4.86
CA ASN A 101 -24.70 0.56 4.00
C ASN A 101 -23.53 -0.42 4.18
N LEU A 102 -22.29 0.09 4.21
CA LEU A 102 -21.11 -0.75 4.42
C LEU A 102 -21.18 -1.47 5.78
N ALA A 103 -21.57 -0.78 6.86
CA ALA A 103 -21.66 -1.36 8.20
C ALA A 103 -22.76 -2.45 8.30
N ASN A 104 -23.82 -2.33 7.52
CA ASN A 104 -24.96 -3.26 7.56
C ASN A 104 -24.80 -4.47 6.65
N GLU A 105 -24.09 -4.33 5.53
CA GLU A 105 -24.08 -5.34 4.47
C GLU A 105 -22.71 -5.97 4.19
N TRP A 106 -21.64 -5.40 4.77
CA TRP A 106 -20.27 -5.83 4.49
C TRP A 106 -19.51 -6.13 5.78
N ASP A 107 -18.61 -7.10 5.71
CA ASP A 107 -17.72 -7.43 6.83
C ASP A 107 -16.58 -6.39 6.94
N ALA A 108 -16.44 -5.78 8.13
CA ALA A 108 -15.46 -4.73 8.36
C ALA A 108 -14.00 -5.21 8.26
N GLU A 109 -13.73 -6.47 8.68
CA GLU A 109 -12.39 -7.05 8.57
C GLU A 109 -12.03 -7.31 7.12
N GLU A 110 -12.97 -7.82 6.31
CA GLU A 110 -12.78 -8.00 4.89
C GLU A 110 -12.55 -6.67 4.16
N LEU A 111 -13.36 -5.66 4.44
CA LEU A 111 -13.21 -4.31 3.86
C LEU A 111 -11.82 -3.74 4.16
N THR A 112 -11.36 -3.88 5.42
CA THR A 112 -10.03 -3.42 5.83
C THR A 112 -8.92 -4.22 5.15
N ARG A 113 -9.07 -5.54 5.03
CA ARG A 113 -8.13 -6.40 4.30
C ARG A 113 -8.04 -6.01 2.84
N TRP A 114 -9.15 -5.65 2.21
CA TRP A 114 -9.19 -5.17 0.82
C TRP A 114 -8.66 -3.74 0.64
N GLY A 115 -8.29 -3.08 1.75
CA GLY A 115 -7.60 -1.80 1.73
C GLY A 115 -8.47 -0.57 1.96
N LEU A 116 -9.74 -0.78 2.34
CA LEU A 116 -10.62 0.33 2.73
C LEU A 116 -10.24 0.80 4.14
N ASP A 117 -9.97 2.11 4.28
CA ASP A 117 -9.78 2.73 5.59
C ASP A 117 -11.16 3.09 6.14
N ILE A 118 -11.61 2.37 7.17
CA ILE A 118 -12.91 2.60 7.81
C ILE A 118 -12.72 3.58 8.98
N PRO A 119 -13.39 4.75 9.01
CA PRO A 119 -13.26 5.70 10.11
C PRO A 119 -13.66 5.07 11.45
N GLY A 120 -12.76 5.16 12.44
CA GLY A 120 -12.99 4.63 13.79
C GLY A 120 -12.87 3.11 13.94
N PHE A 121 -12.46 2.40 12.89
CA PHE A 121 -12.15 0.98 12.92
C PHE A 121 -10.63 0.82 12.70
N ASP A 122 -9.87 0.96 13.77
CA ASP A 122 -8.46 0.56 13.81
C ASP A 122 -8.44 -0.97 13.99
N ALA A 123 -8.64 -1.70 12.90
CA ALA A 123 -8.29 -3.11 12.91
C ALA A 123 -6.77 -3.17 13.10
N GLU A 124 -6.34 -3.55 14.29
CA GLU A 124 -5.03 -4.15 14.45
C GLU A 124 -5.03 -5.38 13.54
N LEU A 125 -4.56 -5.21 12.30
CA LEU A 125 -4.24 -6.35 11.47
C LEU A 125 -3.29 -7.21 12.31
N PRO A 126 -3.52 -8.54 12.41
CA PRO A 126 -2.53 -9.41 13.03
C PRO A 126 -1.19 -9.04 12.37
N ASN A 127 -0.27 -8.52 13.15
CA ASN A 127 1.09 -8.32 12.72
C ASN A 127 1.65 -9.73 12.50
N ASP A 128 1.53 -10.26 11.27
CA ASP A 128 2.28 -11.41 10.81
C ASP A 128 3.76 -11.05 10.51
N GLU A 129 4.16 -9.82 10.78
CA GLU A 129 5.57 -9.53 10.96
C GLU A 129 5.92 -10.03 12.37
N PRO A 130 6.88 -10.96 12.51
CA PRO A 130 7.49 -11.14 13.81
C PRO A 130 7.90 -9.73 14.24
N GLU A 131 7.38 -9.27 15.39
CA GLU A 131 7.91 -8.07 16.02
C GLU A 131 9.42 -8.21 15.84
N GLU A 132 10.05 -7.35 15.02
CA GLU A 132 11.46 -7.07 15.18
C GLU A 132 11.56 -6.53 16.60
N GLN A 133 11.58 -7.47 17.55
CA GLN A 133 12.11 -7.21 18.86
C GLN A 133 13.49 -6.72 18.54
N ASP A 134 13.62 -5.40 18.64
CA ASP A 134 14.91 -4.76 18.56
C ASP A 134 15.83 -5.64 19.42
N ALA A 135 16.73 -6.40 18.77
CA ALA A 135 17.51 -7.46 19.42
C ALA A 135 18.32 -6.93 20.61
N ASN A 136 18.21 -5.63 20.88
CA ASN A 136 18.86 -4.85 21.91
C ASN A 136 17.87 -4.23 22.93
N SER A 137 16.58 -4.53 22.89
CA SER A 137 15.61 -4.07 23.89
C SER A 137 15.25 -5.19 24.88
N LEU A 138 15.21 -4.87 26.15
CA LEU A 138 14.77 -5.75 27.23
C LEU A 138 13.58 -5.11 27.95
N ILE A 139 12.47 -5.83 28.02
CA ILE A 139 11.31 -5.43 28.82
C ILE A 139 11.43 -6.12 30.18
N VAL A 140 11.41 -5.34 31.26
CA VAL A 140 11.47 -5.83 32.64
C VAL A 140 10.19 -5.43 33.34
N GLU A 141 9.48 -6.41 33.87
CA GLU A 141 8.30 -6.22 34.73
C GLU A 141 8.69 -6.48 36.19
N ALA A 142 8.57 -5.48 37.04
CA ALA A 142 8.80 -5.59 38.47
C ALA A 142 7.92 -4.59 39.23
N ASP A 143 8.01 -4.58 40.58
CA ASP A 143 7.38 -3.54 41.37
C ASP A 143 8.05 -2.16 41.11
N VAL A 144 7.30 -1.09 41.37
CA VAL A 144 7.71 0.28 41.02
C VAL A 144 9.06 0.68 41.65
N ILE A 145 9.33 0.25 42.88
CA ILE A 145 10.58 0.60 43.62
C ILE A 145 11.77 -0.08 42.96
N THR A 146 11.62 -1.37 42.58
CA THR A 146 12.67 -2.13 41.90
C THR A 146 12.95 -1.59 40.51
N LEU A 147 11.89 -1.12 39.80
CA LEU A 147 12.04 -0.52 38.46
C LEU A 147 12.73 0.84 38.52
N GLU A 148 12.47 1.68 39.52
CA GLU A 148 13.15 2.97 39.68
C GLU A 148 14.66 2.80 39.96
N ASP A 149 15.01 1.89 40.87
CA ASP A 149 16.44 1.58 41.18
C ASP A 149 17.17 1.03 39.95
N LEU A 150 16.52 0.13 39.18
CA LEU A 150 17.10 -0.44 37.97
C LEU A 150 17.22 0.61 36.85
N PHE A 151 16.26 1.51 36.73
CA PHE A 151 16.28 2.61 35.75
C PHE A 151 17.48 3.53 35.99
N ASP A 152 17.70 3.93 37.25
CA ASP A 152 18.79 4.81 37.62
C ASP A 152 20.17 4.14 37.44
N GLU A 153 20.28 2.85 37.78
CA GLU A 153 21.49 2.05 37.53
C GLU A 153 21.84 1.97 36.06
N LEU A 154 20.88 1.59 35.23
CA LEU A 154 21.08 1.43 33.77
C LEU A 154 21.41 2.76 33.11
N LYS A 155 20.72 3.83 33.49
CA LYS A 155 21.00 5.17 33.01
C LYS A 155 22.39 5.65 33.40
N GLY A 156 22.82 5.36 34.64
CA GLY A 156 24.19 5.65 35.13
C GLY A 156 25.27 4.89 34.37
N ARG A 157 24.96 3.73 33.80
CA ARG A 157 25.85 2.91 32.97
C ARG A 157 25.81 3.28 31.47
N GLY A 158 25.03 4.32 31.09
CA GLY A 158 24.98 4.85 29.73
C GLY A 158 24.00 4.14 28.80
N PHE A 159 23.09 3.32 29.32
CA PHE A 159 22.01 2.72 28.52
C PHE A 159 20.89 3.73 28.25
N ASN A 160 20.28 3.63 27.07
CA ASN A 160 19.10 4.41 26.74
C ASN A 160 17.86 3.67 27.25
N VAL A 161 17.31 4.14 28.36
CA VAL A 161 16.18 3.51 29.05
C VAL A 161 15.01 4.46 29.16
N SER A 162 13.79 3.90 29.06
CA SER A 162 12.53 4.63 29.28
C SER A 162 11.58 3.77 30.14
N MET A 163 10.90 4.39 31.09
CA MET A 163 9.77 3.76 31.79
C MET A 163 8.47 4.10 31.07
N LYS A 164 7.59 3.11 30.94
CA LYS A 164 6.23 3.26 30.38
C LYS A 164 5.20 3.01 31.46
#